data_ea874f4aa61db1d5d537a6e74c4feef7
#
_entry.id   ea874f4aa61db1d5d537a6e74c4feef7
#
_cell.length_a   1.000
_cell.length_b   1.000
_cell.length_c   1.000
_cell.angle_alpha   90.00
_cell.angle_beta   90.00
_cell.angle_gamma   90.00
#
_symmetry.space_group_name_H-M   'P 1'
#
loop_
_entity.id
_entity.type
_entity.pdbx_description
1 polymer ?
#
loop_
_entity_poly.entity_id
_entity_poly.type
_entity_poly.pdbx_seq_one_letter_code
_entity_poly.pdbx_strand_id
1 'polypeptide(L)'
;MGSFRILIADDHEIVRQGIRALIESHPGWEVCGEATDGRETLAKVLECNPDLVALDIGMPNLNGLDAARQILNDNPKAKILFLTVYDTDAAAKTAMQMGAKGLILKSDAGRELIGAIESIQRNAVYFSPKMSHASLGSDLRGSRRSIEKDTLTLRESEVIKLLAEGKSTKDVAAILSLSVKTAETHRSNIMGKLGLHSVSELVLYAVRNNIVQATTSAQPANFAQPASAGNSTEGSADGSTVPPVSSTPEGNAA
;
A
#
# COMPACT_ATOMS: atom_id res chain seq x y z
N MET A 1 35.39 2.80 10.52
CA MET A 1 34.05 3.01 11.09
C MET A 1 33.13 2.06 10.38
N GLY A 2 32.28 1.32 11.09
CA GLY A 2 31.32 0.41 10.43
C GLY A 2 30.27 1.23 9.65
N SER A 3 29.67 0.62 8.63
CA SER A 3 28.53 1.21 7.90
C SER A 3 27.30 1.29 8.79
N PHE A 4 26.46 2.31 8.59
CA PHE A 4 25.17 2.44 9.26
C PHE A 4 24.15 1.55 8.51
N ARG A 5 23.65 0.54 9.20
CA ARG A 5 22.89 -0.56 8.61
C ARG A 5 21.40 -0.28 8.65
N ILE A 6 20.75 -0.31 7.51
CA ILE A 6 19.34 0.05 7.37
C ILE A 6 18.58 -1.14 6.77
N LEU A 7 17.51 -1.56 7.45
CA LEU A 7 16.53 -2.51 6.94
C LEU A 7 15.38 -1.74 6.29
N ILE A 8 14.99 -2.12 5.08
CA ILE A 8 13.83 -1.54 4.37
C ILE A 8 12.69 -2.55 4.39
N ALA A 9 11.51 -2.12 4.82
CA ALA A 9 10.30 -2.94 4.81
C ALA A 9 9.16 -2.18 4.14
N ASP A 10 8.72 -2.65 2.98
CA ASP A 10 7.63 -2.09 2.16
C ASP A 10 7.12 -3.16 1.20
N ASP A 11 5.82 -3.30 1.01
CA ASP A 11 5.24 -4.29 0.09
C ASP A 11 5.33 -3.88 -1.38
N HIS A 12 5.65 -2.60 -1.67
CA HIS A 12 5.77 -2.06 -3.01
C HIS A 12 7.23 -2.11 -3.50
N GLU A 13 7.53 -2.96 -4.46
CA GLU A 13 8.89 -3.17 -4.99
C GLU A 13 9.54 -1.87 -5.51
N ILE A 14 8.79 -1.05 -6.28
CA ILE A 14 9.30 0.21 -6.82
C ILE A 14 9.69 1.18 -5.72
N VAL A 15 8.92 1.22 -4.61
CA VAL A 15 9.22 2.07 -3.46
C VAL A 15 10.49 1.57 -2.77
N ARG A 16 10.62 0.26 -2.54
CA ARG A 16 11.83 -0.33 -1.94
C ARG A 16 13.08 -0.02 -2.78
N GLN A 17 13.01 -0.21 -4.10
CA GLN A 17 14.13 0.12 -5.01
C GLN A 17 14.51 1.60 -4.96
N GLY A 18 13.53 2.50 -4.93
CA GLY A 18 13.76 3.93 -4.81
C GLY A 18 14.43 4.31 -3.49
N ILE A 19 13.94 3.75 -2.36
CA ILE A 19 14.50 3.97 -1.03
C ILE A 19 15.93 3.39 -0.94
N ARG A 20 16.16 2.18 -1.47
CA ARG A 20 17.49 1.57 -1.55
C ARG A 20 18.47 2.48 -2.28
N ALA A 21 18.12 2.94 -3.49
CA ALA A 21 18.99 3.81 -4.28
C ALA A 21 19.36 5.10 -3.52
N LEU A 22 18.42 5.70 -2.78
CA LEU A 22 18.67 6.88 -1.96
C LEU A 22 19.62 6.57 -0.81
N ILE A 23 19.43 5.47 -0.10
CA ILE A 23 20.26 5.06 1.04
C ILE A 23 21.69 4.76 0.56
N GLU A 24 21.83 3.95 -0.50
CA GLU A 24 23.13 3.53 -1.04
C GLU A 24 23.89 4.68 -1.72
N SER A 25 23.21 5.77 -2.09
CA SER A 25 23.87 6.98 -2.58
C SER A 25 24.60 7.78 -1.46
N HIS A 26 24.28 7.50 -0.20
CA HIS A 26 24.88 8.19 0.94
C HIS A 26 26.12 7.44 1.46
N PRO A 27 27.30 8.08 1.50
CA PRO A 27 28.53 7.43 2.01
C PRO A 27 28.38 6.93 3.45
N GLY A 28 28.76 5.68 3.68
CA GLY A 28 28.76 5.07 5.00
C GLY A 28 27.42 4.47 5.44
N TRP A 29 26.41 4.42 4.55
CA TRP A 29 25.17 3.70 4.78
C TRP A 29 25.11 2.45 3.90
N GLU A 30 24.43 1.42 4.40
CA GLU A 30 24.16 0.20 3.64
C GLU A 30 22.76 -0.34 3.93
N VAL A 31 22.12 -0.90 2.91
CA VAL A 31 20.89 -1.65 3.08
C VAL A 31 21.25 -3.08 3.46
N CYS A 32 21.05 -3.43 4.73
CA CYS A 32 21.40 -4.76 5.26
C CYS A 32 20.35 -5.83 4.97
N GLY A 33 19.15 -5.43 4.56
CA GLY A 33 18.07 -6.36 4.19
C GLY A 33 16.85 -5.63 3.65
N GLU A 34 15.97 -6.39 3.03
CA GLU A 34 14.65 -5.95 2.58
C GLU A 34 13.59 -6.92 3.08
N ALA A 35 12.38 -6.42 3.31
CA ALA A 35 11.22 -7.18 3.70
C ALA A 35 9.97 -6.65 2.96
N THR A 36 9.01 -7.54 2.71
CA THR A 36 7.76 -7.25 2.00
C THR A 36 6.55 -7.26 2.92
N ASP A 37 6.71 -7.74 4.15
CA ASP A 37 5.69 -7.73 5.19
C ASP A 37 6.31 -7.65 6.59
N GLY A 38 5.46 -7.51 7.60
CA GLY A 38 5.93 -7.38 8.97
C GLY A 38 6.55 -8.64 9.54
N ARG A 39 6.17 -9.84 9.08
CA ARG A 39 6.76 -11.11 9.55
C ARG A 39 8.18 -11.26 9.03
N GLU A 40 8.37 -10.97 7.76
CA GLU A 40 9.70 -10.94 7.14
C GLU A 40 10.57 -9.86 7.79
N THR A 41 9.99 -8.70 8.11
CA THR A 41 10.68 -7.63 8.85
C THR A 41 11.22 -8.12 10.18
N LEU A 42 10.41 -8.81 10.99
CA LEU A 42 10.85 -9.35 12.28
C LEU A 42 12.01 -10.34 12.11
N ALA A 43 11.91 -11.25 11.14
CA ALA A 43 12.97 -12.20 10.84
C ALA A 43 14.29 -11.49 10.44
N LYS A 44 14.18 -10.49 9.55
CA LYS A 44 15.32 -9.70 9.06
C LYS A 44 15.96 -8.83 10.13
N VAL A 45 15.18 -8.29 11.08
CA VAL A 45 15.73 -7.56 12.23
C VAL A 45 16.66 -8.45 13.06
N LEU A 46 16.28 -9.70 13.30
CA LEU A 46 17.11 -10.67 14.03
C LEU A 46 18.35 -11.08 13.22
N GLU A 47 18.21 -11.28 11.91
CA GLU A 47 19.30 -11.69 11.02
C GLU A 47 20.33 -10.57 10.82
N CYS A 48 19.85 -9.36 10.51
CA CYS A 48 20.71 -8.25 10.10
C CYS A 48 21.17 -7.38 11.27
N ASN A 49 20.44 -7.38 12.41
CA ASN A 49 20.65 -6.44 13.51
C ASN A 49 20.85 -4.98 13.01
N PRO A 50 19.84 -4.39 12.37
CA PRO A 50 19.94 -3.06 11.75
C PRO A 50 20.07 -1.94 12.78
N ASP A 51 20.76 -0.85 12.41
CA ASP A 51 20.80 0.40 13.18
C ASP A 51 19.48 1.17 13.05
N LEU A 52 18.77 1.02 11.92
CA LEU A 52 17.49 1.65 11.61
C LEU A 52 16.60 0.72 10.80
N VAL A 53 15.33 0.69 11.10
CA VAL A 53 14.29 0.06 10.28
C VAL A 53 13.44 1.14 9.63
N ALA A 54 13.51 1.26 8.29
CA ALA A 54 12.60 2.07 7.48
C ALA A 54 11.38 1.19 7.14
N LEU A 55 10.23 1.50 7.74
CA LEU A 55 9.11 0.59 7.87
C LEU A 55 7.81 1.20 7.32
N ASP A 56 7.28 0.62 6.25
CA ASP A 56 5.93 0.96 5.80
C ASP A 56 4.89 0.52 6.83
N ILE A 57 3.89 1.38 7.02
CA ILE A 57 2.76 1.06 7.90
C ILE A 57 1.81 0.06 7.25
N GLY A 58 1.55 0.19 5.95
CA GLY A 58 0.46 -0.48 5.23
C GLY A 58 0.84 -1.81 4.58
N MET A 59 1.61 -2.66 5.23
CA MET A 59 2.03 -3.96 4.68
C MET A 59 1.00 -5.08 4.92
N PRO A 60 0.96 -6.12 4.05
CA PRO A 60 0.12 -7.30 4.22
C PRO A 60 0.59 -8.20 5.38
N ASN A 61 -0.21 -9.22 5.72
CA ASN A 61 0.03 -10.22 6.75
C ASN A 61 0.18 -9.64 8.16
N LEU A 62 1.32 -9.02 8.45
CA LEU A 62 1.57 -8.25 9.67
C LEU A 62 1.92 -6.83 9.25
N ASN A 63 1.09 -5.85 9.64
CA ASN A 63 1.33 -4.45 9.30
C ASN A 63 2.53 -3.86 10.05
N GLY A 64 3.05 -2.73 9.56
CA GLY A 64 4.23 -2.10 10.13
C GLY A 64 4.09 -1.63 11.57
N LEU A 65 2.89 -1.23 12.00
CA LEU A 65 2.67 -0.82 13.40
C LEU A 65 2.80 -2.01 14.35
N ASP A 66 2.22 -3.15 13.98
CA ASP A 66 2.27 -4.35 14.81
C ASP A 66 3.69 -4.96 14.79
N ALA A 67 4.41 -4.90 13.66
CA ALA A 67 5.81 -5.26 13.57
C ALA A 67 6.68 -4.35 14.45
N ALA A 68 6.50 -3.02 14.35
CA ALA A 68 7.22 -2.04 15.16
C ALA A 68 7.01 -2.26 16.67
N ARG A 69 5.77 -2.57 17.08
CA ARG A 69 5.45 -2.86 18.48
C ARG A 69 6.24 -4.06 18.99
N GLN A 70 6.33 -5.14 18.20
CA GLN A 70 7.11 -6.32 18.58
C GLN A 70 8.60 -5.99 18.64
N ILE A 71 9.15 -5.30 17.62
CA ILE A 71 10.57 -4.89 17.61
C ILE A 71 10.91 -4.04 18.84
N LEU A 72 10.05 -3.06 19.19
CA LEU A 72 10.29 -2.17 20.33
C LEU A 72 10.09 -2.86 21.69
N ASN A 73 9.22 -3.86 21.77
CA ASN A 73 9.10 -4.68 22.98
C ASN A 73 10.36 -5.52 23.22
N ASP A 74 10.94 -6.10 22.14
CA ASP A 74 12.14 -6.93 22.23
C ASP A 74 13.41 -6.06 22.38
N ASN A 75 13.46 -4.92 21.69
CA ASN A 75 14.54 -3.94 21.78
C ASN A 75 14.00 -2.51 21.86
N PRO A 76 13.81 -1.96 23.08
CA PRO A 76 13.31 -0.57 23.26
C PRO A 76 14.23 0.52 22.71
N LYS A 77 15.47 0.19 22.33
CA LYS A 77 16.42 1.12 21.70
C LYS A 77 16.41 1.08 20.17
N ALA A 78 15.64 0.17 19.57
CA ALA A 78 15.54 0.09 18.13
C ALA A 78 15.08 1.41 17.54
N LYS A 79 15.71 1.81 16.43
CA LYS A 79 15.35 3.03 15.71
C LYS A 79 14.39 2.65 14.59
N ILE A 80 13.20 3.22 14.62
CA ILE A 80 12.17 2.99 13.60
C ILE A 80 11.82 4.32 12.95
N LEU A 81 11.90 4.35 11.61
CA LEU A 81 11.41 5.41 10.75
C LEU A 81 10.21 4.86 9.99
N PHE A 82 9.02 5.34 10.31
CA PHE A 82 7.83 4.97 9.57
C PHE A 82 7.76 5.69 8.22
N LEU A 83 7.31 4.93 7.22
CA LEU A 83 6.92 5.42 5.91
C LEU A 83 5.40 5.27 5.81
N THR A 84 4.70 6.29 5.34
CA THR A 84 3.24 6.24 5.24
C THR A 84 2.74 6.96 3.99
N VAL A 85 1.65 6.48 3.44
CA VAL A 85 0.90 7.21 2.40
C VAL A 85 -0.12 8.17 3.03
N TYR A 86 -0.38 8.06 4.33
CA TYR A 86 -1.41 8.82 5.03
C TYR A 86 -0.84 10.07 5.70
N ASP A 87 -1.31 11.23 5.24
CA ASP A 87 -1.02 12.52 5.85
C ASP A 87 -2.05 12.79 6.96
N THR A 88 -1.92 12.10 8.09
CA THR A 88 -2.84 12.25 9.21
C THR A 88 -2.12 12.44 10.54
N ASP A 89 -2.64 13.34 11.38
CA ASP A 89 -2.16 13.55 12.75
C ASP A 89 -2.22 12.27 13.60
N ALA A 90 -3.17 11.41 13.32
CA ALA A 90 -3.31 10.13 13.99
C ALA A 90 -2.10 9.21 13.74
N ALA A 91 -1.51 9.25 12.54
CA ALA A 91 -0.31 8.49 12.21
C ALA A 91 0.90 8.99 13.03
N ALA A 92 1.11 10.30 13.03
CA ALA A 92 2.20 10.93 13.77
C ALA A 92 2.07 10.66 15.28
N LYS A 93 0.87 10.84 15.84
CA LYS A 93 0.59 10.59 17.26
C LYS A 93 0.83 9.13 17.64
N THR A 94 0.40 8.18 16.81
CA THR A 94 0.60 6.76 17.08
C THR A 94 2.09 6.40 17.02
N ALA A 95 2.82 6.86 16.01
CA ALA A 95 4.26 6.64 15.88
C ALA A 95 5.03 7.20 17.09
N MET A 96 4.71 8.43 17.52
CA MET A 96 5.30 9.06 18.70
C MET A 96 5.01 8.28 19.98
N GLN A 97 3.77 7.85 20.20
CA GLN A 97 3.37 7.08 21.38
C GLN A 97 4.06 5.72 21.45
N MET A 98 4.38 5.13 20.30
CA MET A 98 5.13 3.87 20.22
C MET A 98 6.64 4.04 20.47
N GLY A 99 7.16 5.27 20.47
CA GLY A 99 8.58 5.55 20.62
C GLY A 99 9.38 5.48 19.32
N ALA A 100 8.72 5.52 18.16
CA ALA A 100 9.38 5.62 16.87
C ALA A 100 10.27 6.89 16.81
N LYS A 101 11.34 6.81 16.03
CA LYS A 101 12.29 7.91 15.87
C LYS A 101 11.93 8.84 14.73
N GLY A 102 11.02 8.42 13.84
CA GLY A 102 10.57 9.28 12.76
C GLY A 102 9.34 8.75 12.03
N LEU A 103 8.75 9.68 11.26
CA LEU A 103 7.66 9.42 10.35
C LEU A 103 7.77 10.38 9.17
N ILE A 104 7.76 9.85 7.95
CA ILE A 104 7.73 10.61 6.70
C ILE A 104 6.64 10.08 5.77
N LEU A 105 6.15 10.96 4.90
CA LEU A 105 5.24 10.56 3.82
C LEU A 105 6.03 9.88 2.70
N LYS A 106 5.51 8.78 2.15
CA LYS A 106 6.12 8.11 0.97
C LYS A 106 6.22 9.05 -0.23
N SER A 107 5.26 9.97 -0.41
CA SER A 107 5.30 10.99 -1.46
C SER A 107 6.46 11.97 -1.31
N ASP A 108 6.95 12.19 -0.11
CA ASP A 108 8.03 13.11 0.20
C ASP A 108 9.37 12.40 0.47
N ALA A 109 9.40 11.05 0.42
CA ALA A 109 10.58 10.25 0.72
C ALA A 109 11.82 10.67 -0.11
N GLY A 110 11.65 10.98 -1.39
CA GLY A 110 12.75 11.46 -2.24
C GLY A 110 13.44 12.73 -1.74
N ARG A 111 12.76 13.55 -0.92
CA ARG A 111 13.30 14.81 -0.39
C ARG A 111 13.69 14.70 1.08
N GLU A 112 12.96 13.91 1.85
CA GLU A 112 13.05 13.93 3.32
C GLU A 112 13.83 12.74 3.89
N LEU A 113 13.95 11.62 3.15
CA LEU A 113 14.52 10.37 3.67
C LEU A 113 15.93 10.54 4.21
N ILE A 114 16.82 11.18 3.45
CA ILE A 114 18.22 11.38 3.85
C ILE A 114 18.29 12.20 5.13
N GLY A 115 17.62 13.35 5.19
CA GLY A 115 17.60 14.21 6.36
C GLY A 115 16.96 13.54 7.59
N ALA A 116 15.95 12.70 7.38
CA ALA A 116 15.32 11.91 8.44
C ALA A 116 16.31 10.89 9.03
N ILE A 117 16.98 10.13 8.18
CA ILE A 117 17.95 9.11 8.61
C ILE A 117 19.13 9.77 9.33
N GLU A 118 19.70 10.86 8.79
CA GLU A 118 20.76 11.62 9.46
C GLU A 118 20.36 12.13 10.85
N SER A 119 19.13 12.63 10.98
CA SER A 119 18.61 13.09 12.27
C SER A 119 18.52 11.94 13.27
N ILE A 120 17.99 10.79 12.83
CA ILE A 120 17.84 9.60 13.66
C ILE A 120 19.21 8.98 13.99
N GLN A 121 20.19 9.04 13.09
CA GLN A 121 21.55 8.61 13.34
C GLN A 121 22.17 9.42 14.48
N ARG A 122 21.90 10.73 14.55
CA ARG A 122 22.28 11.63 15.65
C ARG A 122 21.41 11.50 16.90
N ASN A 123 20.54 10.46 16.97
CA ASN A 123 19.57 10.21 18.05
C ASN A 123 18.51 11.32 18.21
N ALA A 124 18.31 12.17 17.22
CA ALA A 124 17.19 13.09 17.15
C ALA A 124 15.94 12.38 16.59
N VAL A 125 14.79 12.97 16.77
CA VAL A 125 13.53 12.52 16.14
C VAL A 125 13.27 13.35 14.89
N TYR A 126 12.61 12.75 13.89
CA TYR A 126 12.24 13.43 12.67
C TYR A 126 10.79 13.11 12.29
N PHE A 127 9.97 14.14 12.24
CA PHE A 127 8.60 14.05 11.72
C PHE A 127 8.46 15.04 10.58
N SER A 128 7.84 14.60 9.47
CA SER A 128 7.63 15.45 8.30
C SER A 128 7.02 16.80 8.71
N PRO A 129 7.50 17.94 8.19
CA PRO A 129 6.98 19.27 8.52
C PRO A 129 5.48 19.41 8.33
N LYS A 130 4.90 18.74 7.33
CA LYS A 130 3.45 18.73 7.11
C LYS A 130 2.69 18.14 8.30
N MET A 131 3.27 17.15 8.97
CA MET A 131 2.68 16.48 10.13
C MET A 131 2.99 17.19 11.46
N SER A 132 4.08 17.97 11.52
CA SER A 132 4.50 18.66 12.74
C SER A 132 3.62 19.84 13.10
N HIS A 133 2.99 20.51 12.12
CA HIS A 133 2.14 21.68 12.36
C HIS A 133 0.86 21.36 13.12
N ALA A 134 0.34 20.15 12.97
CA ALA A 134 -0.86 19.71 13.65
C ALA A 134 -0.61 19.20 15.08
N SER A 135 0.57 18.63 15.35
CA SER A 135 0.90 18.05 16.66
C SER A 135 1.40 19.06 17.70
N LEU A 136 2.03 20.15 17.27
CA LEU A 136 2.61 21.17 18.17
C LEU A 136 1.61 22.30 18.52
N GLY A 137 0.55 22.47 17.73
CA GLY A 137 -0.45 23.52 17.93
C GLY A 137 -1.59 23.18 18.89
N SER A 138 -1.82 21.91 19.23
CA SER A 138 -2.99 21.46 20.00
C SER A 138 -2.78 21.40 21.51
N ASP A 139 -1.56 21.43 22.01
CA ASP A 139 -1.30 21.33 23.46
C ASP A 139 -1.40 22.68 24.21
N LEU A 140 -1.58 23.81 23.51
CA LEU A 140 -1.64 25.14 24.13
C LEU A 140 -3.01 25.81 24.17
N ARG A 141 -4.07 25.23 23.59
CA ARG A 141 -5.43 25.76 23.76
C ARG A 141 -6.47 24.63 23.85
N GLY A 142 -7.07 24.56 25.01
CA GLY A 142 -8.12 23.58 25.35
C GLY A 142 -9.33 23.66 24.42
N SER A 143 -9.29 22.87 23.36
CA SER A 143 -10.46 22.54 22.54
C SER A 143 -10.42 21.05 22.17
N ARG A 144 -10.62 20.23 23.17
CA ARG A 144 -10.52 18.76 23.10
C ARG A 144 -11.77 18.05 22.59
N ARG A 145 -12.73 18.74 21.96
CA ARG A 145 -14.05 18.10 21.72
C ARG A 145 -14.60 18.09 20.29
N SER A 146 -13.97 18.69 19.28
CA SER A 146 -14.58 18.74 17.94
C SER A 146 -13.74 18.17 16.77
N ILE A 147 -12.47 17.80 16.97
CA ILE A 147 -11.59 17.32 15.88
C ILE A 147 -11.46 15.79 15.85
N GLU A 148 -11.87 15.08 16.92
CA GLU A 148 -11.78 13.62 16.98
C GLU A 148 -12.85 12.87 16.15
N LYS A 149 -13.83 13.59 15.59
CA LYS A 149 -14.98 12.94 14.92
C LYS A 149 -14.74 12.62 13.45
N ASP A 150 -13.79 13.27 12.78
CA ASP A 150 -13.66 13.17 11.32
C ASP A 150 -12.34 12.53 10.84
N THR A 151 -11.39 12.25 11.73
CA THR A 151 -10.12 11.62 11.35
C THR A 151 -10.14 10.11 11.56
N LEU A 152 -9.90 9.38 10.47
CA LEU A 152 -9.72 7.93 10.52
C LEU A 152 -8.46 7.58 11.31
N THR A 153 -8.55 6.57 12.16
CA THR A 153 -7.37 5.94 12.76
C THR A 153 -6.57 5.21 11.68
N LEU A 154 -5.30 4.94 11.93
CA LEU A 154 -4.47 4.16 10.99
C LEU A 154 -5.11 2.82 10.64
N ARG A 155 -5.69 2.14 11.62
CA ARG A 155 -6.37 0.86 11.40
C ARG A 155 -7.64 1.00 10.55
N GLU A 156 -8.39 2.06 10.75
CA GLU A 156 -9.54 2.39 9.92
C GLU A 156 -9.12 2.75 8.49
N SER A 157 -7.97 3.41 8.31
CA SER A 157 -7.39 3.73 7.00
C SER A 157 -6.93 2.48 6.24
N GLU A 158 -6.35 1.49 6.92
CA GLU A 158 -6.02 0.19 6.34
C GLU A 158 -7.27 -0.57 5.90
N VAL A 159 -8.30 -0.59 6.77
CA VAL A 159 -9.57 -1.26 6.46
C VAL A 159 -10.27 -0.60 5.27
N ILE A 160 -10.33 0.74 5.20
CA ILE A 160 -10.98 1.45 4.09
C ILE A 160 -10.24 1.22 2.77
N LYS A 161 -8.89 1.17 2.78
CA LYS A 161 -8.08 0.86 1.61
C LYS A 161 -8.47 -0.50 1.02
N LEU A 162 -8.44 -1.55 1.84
CA LEU A 162 -8.76 -2.91 1.41
C LEU A 162 -10.21 -3.06 0.93
N LEU A 163 -11.17 -2.42 1.62
CA LEU A 163 -12.57 -2.42 1.19
C LEU A 163 -12.76 -1.69 -0.15
N ALA A 164 -12.03 -0.60 -0.36
CA ALA A 164 -12.07 0.16 -1.60
C ALA A 164 -11.38 -0.58 -2.77
N GLU A 165 -10.42 -1.45 -2.49
CA GLU A 165 -9.81 -2.41 -3.43
C GLU A 165 -10.72 -3.62 -3.73
N GLY A 166 -11.95 -3.65 -3.20
CA GLY A 166 -12.93 -4.71 -3.46
C GLY A 166 -12.78 -5.96 -2.58
N LYS A 167 -11.97 -5.91 -1.52
CA LYS A 167 -11.84 -7.02 -0.58
C LYS A 167 -13.10 -7.15 0.28
N SER A 168 -13.55 -8.38 0.51
CA SER A 168 -14.64 -8.64 1.46
C SER A 168 -14.16 -8.41 2.91
N THR A 169 -15.11 -8.21 3.84
CA THR A 169 -14.76 -8.06 5.26
C THR A 169 -14.03 -9.29 5.83
N LYS A 170 -14.27 -10.48 5.26
CA LYS A 170 -13.54 -11.70 5.60
C LYS A 170 -12.07 -11.64 5.12
N ASP A 171 -11.86 -11.15 3.89
CA ASP A 171 -10.51 -10.99 3.35
C ASP A 171 -9.74 -9.94 4.13
N VAL A 172 -10.39 -8.82 4.46
CA VAL A 172 -9.83 -7.77 5.32
C VAL A 172 -9.41 -8.34 6.67
N ALA A 173 -10.26 -9.15 7.30
CA ALA A 173 -9.94 -9.81 8.56
C ALA A 173 -8.73 -10.73 8.44
N ALA A 174 -8.65 -11.55 7.38
CA ALA A 174 -7.53 -12.43 7.12
C ALA A 174 -6.22 -11.65 6.85
N ILE A 175 -6.26 -10.66 5.97
CA ILE A 175 -5.09 -9.83 5.61
C ILE A 175 -4.54 -9.09 6.82
N LEU A 176 -5.43 -8.52 7.63
CA LEU A 176 -5.06 -7.72 8.79
C LEU A 176 -4.90 -8.53 10.09
N SER A 177 -4.97 -9.87 10.02
CA SER A 177 -4.89 -10.77 11.18
C SER A 177 -5.90 -10.42 12.30
N LEU A 178 -7.13 -10.10 11.90
CA LEU A 178 -8.24 -9.77 12.80
C LEU A 178 -9.29 -10.88 12.83
N SER A 179 -10.16 -10.87 13.86
CA SER A 179 -11.42 -11.61 13.75
C SER A 179 -12.36 -10.91 12.74
N VAL A 180 -13.22 -11.69 12.08
CA VAL A 180 -14.23 -11.12 11.15
C VAL A 180 -15.09 -10.09 11.89
N LYS A 181 -15.49 -10.38 13.12
CA LYS A 181 -16.27 -9.46 13.95
C LYS A 181 -15.54 -8.15 14.24
N THR A 182 -14.22 -8.19 14.44
CA THR A 182 -13.39 -6.99 14.63
C THR A 182 -13.33 -6.16 13.35
N ALA A 183 -13.16 -6.81 12.18
CA ALA A 183 -13.17 -6.13 10.89
C ALA A 183 -14.54 -5.49 10.57
N GLU A 184 -15.65 -6.16 10.92
CA GLU A 184 -17.01 -5.59 10.83
C GLU A 184 -17.17 -4.36 11.73
N THR A 185 -16.64 -4.42 12.94
CA THR A 185 -16.68 -3.27 13.87
C THR A 185 -15.91 -2.09 13.32
N HIS A 186 -14.71 -2.30 12.78
CA HIS A 186 -13.94 -1.24 12.12
C HIS A 186 -14.70 -0.65 10.93
N ARG A 187 -15.26 -1.49 10.06
CA ARG A 187 -16.09 -1.03 8.95
C ARG A 187 -17.27 -0.18 9.41
N SER A 188 -18.00 -0.64 10.43
CA SER A 188 -19.15 0.11 10.99
C SER A 188 -18.73 1.45 11.56
N ASN A 189 -17.62 1.49 12.28
CA ASN A 189 -17.07 2.72 12.85
C ASN A 189 -16.64 3.71 11.75
N ILE A 190 -15.99 3.23 10.68
CA ILE A 190 -15.62 4.04 9.51
C ILE A 190 -16.86 4.65 8.86
N MET A 191 -17.87 3.82 8.58
CA MET A 191 -19.11 4.27 7.99
C MET A 191 -19.78 5.35 8.84
N GLY A 192 -19.85 5.14 10.16
CA GLY A 192 -20.41 6.11 11.09
C GLY A 192 -19.62 7.40 11.22
N LYS A 193 -18.27 7.31 11.25
CA LYS A 193 -17.40 8.49 11.34
C LYS A 193 -17.47 9.38 10.11
N LEU A 194 -17.53 8.76 8.93
CA LEU A 194 -17.50 9.46 7.63
C LEU A 194 -18.90 9.79 7.11
N GLY A 195 -19.98 9.40 7.83
CA GLY A 195 -21.35 9.59 7.39
C GLY A 195 -21.69 8.85 6.10
N LEU A 196 -21.04 7.70 5.85
CA LEU A 196 -21.23 6.89 4.66
C LEU A 196 -22.30 5.82 4.90
N HIS A 197 -23.14 5.58 3.91
CA HIS A 197 -24.26 4.65 4.01
C HIS A 197 -24.13 3.43 3.10
N SER A 198 -23.13 3.44 2.19
CA SER A 198 -22.89 2.33 1.26
C SER A 198 -21.41 2.10 1.00
N VAL A 199 -21.07 0.87 0.56
CA VAL A 199 -19.69 0.55 0.14
C VAL A 199 -19.28 1.39 -1.07
N SER A 200 -20.22 1.71 -1.96
CA SER A 200 -19.95 2.58 -3.11
C SER A 200 -19.53 3.99 -2.68
N GLU A 201 -20.17 4.56 -1.66
CA GLU A 201 -19.76 5.84 -1.08
C GLU A 201 -18.39 5.76 -0.42
N LEU A 202 -18.08 4.64 0.23
CA LEU A 202 -16.76 4.39 0.82
C LEU A 202 -15.68 4.34 -0.26
N VAL A 203 -15.92 3.64 -1.38
CA VAL A 203 -14.99 3.61 -2.52
C VAL A 203 -14.78 5.01 -3.11
N LEU A 204 -15.86 5.77 -3.33
CA LEU A 204 -15.78 7.15 -3.81
C LEU A 204 -15.01 8.05 -2.85
N TYR A 205 -15.22 7.90 -1.55
CA TYR A 205 -14.45 8.60 -0.53
C TYR A 205 -12.97 8.25 -0.62
N ALA A 206 -12.63 6.95 -0.71
CA ALA A 206 -11.25 6.49 -0.79
C ALA A 206 -10.52 7.02 -2.05
N VAL A 207 -11.20 7.08 -3.19
CA VAL A 207 -10.65 7.66 -4.42
C VAL A 207 -10.46 9.18 -4.31
N ARG A 208 -11.47 9.91 -3.80
CA ARG A 208 -11.40 11.38 -3.63
C ARG A 208 -10.30 11.82 -2.67
N ASN A 209 -10.01 11.00 -1.66
CA ASN A 209 -8.96 11.28 -0.67
C ASN A 209 -7.63 10.59 -0.99
N ASN A 210 -7.43 10.12 -2.23
CA ASN A 210 -6.22 9.43 -2.70
C ASN A 210 -5.77 8.23 -1.82
N ILE A 211 -6.71 7.60 -1.12
CA ILE A 211 -6.44 6.40 -0.31
C ILE A 211 -6.20 5.20 -1.24
N VAL A 212 -6.91 5.15 -2.37
CA VAL A 212 -6.69 4.20 -3.47
C VAL A 212 -6.64 4.94 -4.80
N GLN A 213 -5.79 4.47 -5.71
CA GLN A 213 -5.80 4.95 -7.08
C GLN A 213 -6.92 4.24 -7.85
N ALA A 214 -7.68 4.99 -8.65
CA ALA A 214 -8.63 4.40 -9.57
C ALA A 214 -7.85 3.65 -10.67
N THR A 215 -7.57 2.37 -10.47
CA THR A 215 -7.08 1.50 -11.54
C THR A 215 -8.25 1.27 -12.49
N THR A 216 -8.25 1.99 -13.61
CA THR A 216 -9.16 1.74 -14.73
C THR A 216 -8.73 0.44 -15.41
N SER A 217 -9.02 -0.70 -14.82
CA SER A 217 -9.04 -1.99 -15.49
C SER A 217 -10.48 -2.29 -15.94
N ALA A 218 -11.03 -1.40 -16.75
CA ALA A 218 -12.20 -1.73 -17.55
C ALA A 218 -11.70 -2.49 -18.79
N GLN A 219 -11.58 -3.81 -18.69
CA GLN A 219 -11.74 -4.64 -19.88
C GLN A 219 -13.17 -4.39 -20.36
N PRO A 220 -13.39 -3.96 -21.63
CA PRO A 220 -14.72 -3.87 -22.16
C PRO A 220 -15.29 -5.29 -22.21
N ALA A 221 -16.36 -5.50 -21.45
CA ALA A 221 -17.17 -6.69 -21.57
C ALA A 221 -17.60 -6.82 -23.04
N ASN A 222 -17.18 -7.91 -23.66
CA ASN A 222 -17.54 -8.28 -25.03
C ASN A 222 -19.04 -8.56 -25.05
N PHE A 223 -19.82 -7.52 -25.36
CA PHE A 223 -21.25 -7.70 -25.66
C PHE A 223 -21.33 -8.45 -26.99
N ALA A 224 -21.51 -9.75 -26.89
CA ALA A 224 -21.96 -10.59 -28.01
C ALA A 224 -23.23 -9.96 -28.57
N GLN A 225 -23.18 -9.49 -29.81
CA GLN A 225 -24.33 -9.05 -30.55
C GLN A 225 -25.28 -10.27 -30.75
N PRO A 226 -26.59 -10.13 -30.56
CA PRO A 226 -27.52 -11.16 -30.92
C PRO A 226 -27.62 -11.25 -32.43
N ALA A 227 -27.47 -12.49 -32.95
CA ALA A 227 -27.71 -12.84 -34.33
C ALA A 227 -29.13 -12.42 -34.76
N SER A 228 -29.23 -11.53 -35.73
CA SER A 228 -30.49 -11.25 -36.39
C SER A 228 -30.82 -12.39 -37.35
N ALA A 229 -31.91 -13.06 -37.03
CA ALA A 229 -32.56 -14.09 -37.86
C ALA A 229 -33.20 -13.46 -39.10
N GLY A 230 -33.01 -14.13 -40.18
CA GLY A 230 -33.93 -14.47 -41.24
C GLY A 230 -34.52 -13.39 -42.12
N ASN A 231 -34.47 -13.48 -43.35
CA ASN A 231 -35.63 -13.98 -44.12
C ASN A 231 -35.25 -14.31 -45.55
N SER A 232 -35.88 -15.38 -45.99
CA SER A 232 -35.82 -16.01 -47.30
C SER A 232 -36.30 -15.08 -48.41
N THR A 233 -35.77 -15.25 -49.62
CA THR A 233 -36.56 -15.52 -50.83
C THR A 233 -35.64 -15.80 -52.03
N GLU A 234 -35.80 -16.98 -52.57
CA GLU A 234 -35.87 -17.46 -53.94
C GLU A 234 -35.25 -16.67 -55.10
N GLY A 235 -34.55 -17.45 -55.96
CA GLY A 235 -34.33 -17.05 -57.34
C GLY A 235 -33.16 -17.77 -58.03
N SER A 236 -33.32 -19.01 -58.37
CA SER A 236 -33.17 -19.73 -59.65
C SER A 236 -31.97 -19.43 -60.56
N ALA A 237 -31.41 -20.55 -61.01
CA ALA A 237 -30.82 -20.92 -62.31
C ALA A 237 -29.36 -20.55 -62.61
N ASP A 238 -28.59 -21.55 -62.76
CA ASP A 238 -28.15 -22.30 -63.93
C ASP A 238 -26.67 -22.13 -64.29
N GLY A 239 -26.02 -23.19 -64.59
CA GLY A 239 -24.94 -23.23 -65.55
C GLY A 239 -23.57 -23.72 -65.11
N SER A 240 -23.43 -25.07 -64.99
CA SER A 240 -22.40 -25.81 -65.75
C SER A 240 -20.90 -25.55 -65.46
N THR A 241 -20.14 -26.41 -65.01
CA THR A 241 -19.29 -27.38 -65.66
C THR A 241 -18.02 -27.70 -64.83
N VAL A 242 -17.85 -28.95 -64.64
CA VAL A 242 -16.86 -29.82 -64.02
C VAL A 242 -15.42 -29.68 -64.59
N PRO A 243 -14.46 -30.39 -63.97
CA PRO A 243 -13.07 -30.06 -63.67
C PRO A 243 -12.10 -30.73 -64.69
N PRO A 244 -10.89 -31.18 -64.45
CA PRO A 244 -10.00 -31.35 -63.30
C PRO A 244 -8.50 -31.08 -63.61
N VAL A 245 -7.63 -31.72 -62.75
CA VAL A 245 -6.26 -32.31 -62.96
C VAL A 245 -5.13 -31.58 -62.23
N SER A 246 -4.70 -32.13 -61.18
CA SER A 246 -3.46 -32.86 -60.83
C SER A 246 -2.12 -32.14 -61.11
N SER A 247 -1.32 -32.04 -60.11
CA SER A 247 -0.08 -32.83 -59.91
C SER A 247 0.86 -32.20 -58.91
N THR A 248 1.18 -32.96 -57.93
CA THR A 248 2.49 -33.01 -57.26
C THR A 248 3.53 -33.55 -58.23
N PRO A 249 4.87 -33.47 -58.07
CA PRO A 249 5.58 -33.73 -56.81
C PRO A 249 6.97 -33.01 -56.64
N GLU A 250 7.54 -33.32 -55.46
CA GLU A 250 8.99 -33.54 -55.20
C GLU A 250 10.04 -32.42 -55.45
N GLY A 251 10.84 -32.18 -54.47
CA GLY A 251 12.17 -32.72 -54.26
C GLY A 251 13.13 -31.78 -53.57
N ASN A 252 13.56 -32.22 -52.44
CA ASN A 252 14.94 -32.47 -52.01
C ASN A 252 15.97 -31.33 -51.85
N ALA A 253 16.49 -31.30 -50.64
CA ALA A 253 17.89 -31.23 -50.23
C ALA A 253 18.74 -30.01 -50.60
N ALA A 254 19.17 -29.26 -49.64
CA ALA A 254 20.53 -29.21 -49.10
C ALA A 254 20.51 -28.37 -47.82
#